data_8e15da601db2f4001f8eb4dc3964574c
#
_entry.id   8e15da601db2f4001f8eb4dc3964574c
#
_cell.length_a   1.000
_cell.length_b   1.000
_cell.length_c   1.000
_cell.angle_alpha   90.00
_cell.angle_beta   90.00
_cell.angle_gamma   90.00
#
_symmetry.space_group_name_H-M   'P 1'
#
loop_
_entity.id
_entity.type
_entity.pdbx_description
1 polymer ?
#
loop_
_entity_poly.entity_id
_entity_poly.type
_entity_poly.pdbx_seq_one_letter_code
_entity_poly.pdbx_strand_id
1 'polypeptide(L)'
;MKIGYFTERPYRWLPEEEILKNHSFFAVSNRFFDPEKAADDYNYYIDENCYAEDLGFDLVALNEHHGNPFCMGSVMNVEAAVLASRTKRVKIVLIGNPLPVIKHPLRMAEELAEIDLISRGRLVTGWVRGAGSEQFFNNANPAYNREMFNEAHDFIVQAWTRPGPWRYEGKHFHYRHVNPWALPYQKPHPPMWIPGVISAETVKWCAEHRYPYIGLGTLLAPTCDLWDYYADEAARHGYQAGPENFGYLIPTVVAETQEKADAIANNFVFGGGQNAFSRPEFTMPPGYNSKSAIRMLAKQPTGSWLGVSGEKLGQHMENDEPEKVDYDDVRRKLIAGLDKVKRNYQVIAGTPDSVFAKVKTILRILRPGVFIMFSVQGPVGNEERRNSMRLFAQGVMPGLHEYAREIDLPDPFERTPGSVELINGTRQNVVDRAPLQELGLR
;
A
#
# COMPACT_ATOMS: atom_id res chain seq x y z
N MET A 1 11.87 -1.39 14.79
CA MET A 1 10.78 -1.61 13.79
C MET A 1 9.60 -0.70 14.13
N LYS A 2 8.98 -0.10 13.12
CA LYS A 2 7.73 0.69 13.25
C LYS A 2 6.51 -0.15 12.92
N ILE A 3 5.41 0.07 13.66
CA ILE A 3 4.12 -0.58 13.40
C ILE A 3 3.11 0.50 13.02
N GLY A 4 2.51 0.33 11.84
CA GLY A 4 1.58 1.25 11.23
C GLY A 4 0.14 0.77 11.16
N TYR A 5 -0.76 1.72 10.99
CA TYR A 5 -2.17 1.51 10.70
C TYR A 5 -2.52 2.04 9.31
N PHE A 6 -3.34 1.28 8.58
CA PHE A 6 -3.82 1.64 7.25
C PHE A 6 -5.26 1.19 7.04
N THR A 7 -6.05 1.99 6.35
CA THR A 7 -7.38 1.64 5.84
C THR A 7 -7.58 2.23 4.45
N GLU A 8 -8.28 1.51 3.58
CA GLU A 8 -8.70 2.01 2.25
C GLU A 8 -9.77 3.09 2.33
N ARG A 9 -10.40 3.27 3.45
CA ARG A 9 -11.52 4.21 3.62
C ARG A 9 -12.67 3.95 2.63
N PRO A 10 -13.22 2.72 2.59
CA PRO A 10 -14.27 2.37 1.64
C PRO A 10 -15.58 3.13 1.90
N TYR A 11 -16.33 3.42 0.84
CA TYR A 11 -17.73 3.83 0.96
C TYR A 11 -18.58 2.62 1.35
N ARG A 12 -19.07 2.57 2.60
CA ARG A 12 -19.67 1.39 3.21
C ARG A 12 -21.15 1.13 2.88
N TRP A 13 -21.77 2.07 2.18
CA TRP A 13 -23.22 2.11 1.93
C TRP A 13 -23.62 1.62 0.55
N LEU A 14 -22.66 1.13 -0.23
CA LEU A 14 -22.92 0.59 -1.54
C LEU A 14 -23.64 -0.77 -1.41
N PRO A 15 -24.74 -0.99 -2.17
CA PRO A 15 -25.35 -2.31 -2.26
C PRO A 15 -24.34 -3.33 -2.80
N GLU A 16 -24.16 -4.42 -2.07
CA GLU A 16 -23.16 -5.45 -2.37
C GLU A 16 -23.36 -6.06 -3.77
N GLU A 17 -24.62 -6.25 -4.17
CA GLU A 17 -25.01 -6.76 -5.48
C GLU A 17 -24.45 -5.92 -6.64
N GLU A 18 -24.36 -4.61 -6.47
CA GLU A 18 -23.81 -3.73 -7.50
C GLU A 18 -22.32 -3.94 -7.74
N ILE A 19 -21.57 -4.30 -6.69
CA ILE A 19 -20.14 -4.65 -6.81
C ILE A 19 -19.99 -5.95 -7.60
N LEU A 20 -20.76 -6.95 -7.26
CA LEU A 20 -20.72 -8.27 -7.88
C LEU A 20 -21.20 -8.24 -9.33
N LYS A 21 -22.30 -7.51 -9.58
CA LYS A 21 -22.89 -7.34 -10.91
C LYS A 21 -21.92 -6.71 -11.91
N ASN A 22 -21.13 -5.75 -11.46
CA ASN A 22 -20.22 -5.03 -12.35
C ASN A 22 -18.82 -5.67 -12.44
N HIS A 23 -18.54 -6.71 -11.66
CA HIS A 23 -17.23 -7.37 -11.59
C HIS A 23 -16.04 -6.43 -11.35
N SER A 24 -16.31 -5.18 -10.97
CA SER A 24 -15.29 -4.17 -10.66
C SER A 24 -15.92 -2.98 -9.94
N PHE A 25 -15.25 -2.47 -8.92
CA PHE A 25 -15.64 -1.22 -8.28
C PHE A 25 -15.63 -0.03 -9.27
N PHE A 26 -14.75 -0.06 -10.26
CA PHE A 26 -14.61 1.04 -11.24
C PHE A 26 -15.78 1.13 -12.21
N ALA A 27 -16.60 0.10 -12.33
CA ALA A 27 -17.79 0.11 -13.18
C ALA A 27 -19.07 0.48 -12.41
N VAL A 28 -18.99 0.66 -11.09
CA VAL A 28 -20.14 1.03 -10.27
C VAL A 28 -20.43 2.52 -10.42
N SER A 29 -21.70 2.85 -10.70
CA SER A 29 -22.13 4.23 -10.86
C SER A 29 -22.11 5.01 -9.54
N ASN A 30 -21.66 6.27 -9.59
CA ASN A 30 -21.73 7.19 -8.46
C ASN A 30 -23.14 7.68 -8.12
N ARG A 31 -24.18 7.23 -8.83
CA ARG A 31 -25.61 7.46 -8.47
C ARG A 31 -25.95 6.93 -7.08
N PHE A 32 -25.16 5.98 -6.57
CA PHE A 32 -25.32 5.39 -5.24
C PHE A 32 -24.63 6.21 -4.14
N PHE A 33 -23.94 7.29 -4.51
CA PHE A 33 -23.26 8.14 -3.53
C PHE A 33 -24.28 9.01 -2.80
N ASP A 34 -24.28 8.86 -1.47
CA ASP A 34 -25.08 9.66 -0.54
C ASP A 34 -24.12 10.61 0.20
N PRO A 35 -24.23 11.93 0.00
CA PRO A 35 -23.27 12.87 0.58
C PRO A 35 -23.33 12.95 2.11
N GLU A 36 -24.48 12.68 2.75
CA GLU A 36 -24.58 12.69 4.22
C GLU A 36 -23.82 11.50 4.81
N LYS A 37 -24.07 10.31 4.26
CA LYS A 37 -23.35 9.09 4.66
C LYS A 37 -21.86 9.17 4.37
N ALA A 38 -21.48 9.75 3.23
CA ALA A 38 -20.09 9.96 2.89
C ALA A 38 -19.40 10.93 3.85
N ALA A 39 -20.09 12.03 4.24
CA ALA A 39 -19.55 12.95 5.23
C ALA A 39 -19.28 12.25 6.58
N ASP A 40 -20.20 11.40 7.04
CA ASP A 40 -20.01 10.59 8.25
C ASP A 40 -18.80 9.65 8.10
N ASP A 41 -18.67 8.98 6.95
CA ASP A 41 -17.54 8.08 6.69
C ASP A 41 -16.19 8.83 6.65
N TYR A 42 -16.09 9.97 5.98
CA TYR A 42 -14.85 10.77 5.95
C TYR A 42 -14.41 11.22 7.36
N ASN A 43 -15.34 11.76 8.15
CA ASN A 43 -15.04 12.18 9.51
C ASN A 43 -14.67 10.98 10.39
N TYR A 44 -15.36 9.85 10.24
CA TYR A 44 -15.03 8.63 10.96
C TYR A 44 -13.62 8.14 10.65
N TYR A 45 -13.20 8.11 9.37
CA TYR A 45 -11.85 7.64 9.01
C TYR A 45 -10.73 8.60 9.48
N ILE A 46 -11.00 9.90 9.51
CA ILE A 46 -10.08 10.86 10.14
C ILE A 46 -9.95 10.55 11.65
N ASP A 47 -11.07 10.35 12.35
CA ASP A 47 -11.09 10.01 13.76
C ASP A 47 -10.44 8.64 14.04
N GLU A 48 -10.62 7.66 13.16
CA GLU A 48 -9.99 6.34 13.25
C GLU A 48 -8.46 6.44 13.13
N ASN A 49 -7.94 7.26 12.22
CA ASN A 49 -6.51 7.51 12.12
C ASN A 49 -5.95 8.26 13.34
N CYS A 50 -6.71 9.21 13.92
CA CYS A 50 -6.33 9.85 15.20
C CYS A 50 -6.34 8.83 16.34
N TYR A 51 -7.32 7.94 16.38
CA TYR A 51 -7.39 6.87 17.37
C TYR A 51 -6.21 5.88 17.29
N ALA A 52 -5.65 5.65 16.10
CA ALA A 52 -4.42 4.88 15.96
C ALA A 52 -3.25 5.53 16.74
N GLU A 53 -3.15 6.87 16.74
CA GLU A 53 -2.17 7.57 17.59
C GLU A 53 -2.42 7.33 19.07
N ASP A 54 -3.67 7.39 19.53
CA ASP A 54 -4.04 7.17 20.93
C ASP A 54 -3.71 5.75 21.39
N LEU A 55 -3.84 4.79 20.50
CA LEU A 55 -3.48 3.39 20.73
C LEU A 55 -1.98 3.10 20.67
N GLY A 56 -1.16 4.06 20.27
CA GLY A 56 0.30 3.92 20.26
C GLY A 56 0.88 3.37 18.96
N PHE A 57 0.15 3.37 17.84
CA PHE A 57 0.76 3.10 16.55
C PHE A 57 1.83 4.14 16.22
N ASP A 58 2.90 3.73 15.55
CA ASP A 58 4.01 4.61 15.18
C ASP A 58 3.69 5.50 13.97
N LEU A 59 2.82 5.02 13.09
CA LEU A 59 2.46 5.70 11.86
C LEU A 59 1.03 5.38 11.43
N VAL A 60 0.44 6.30 10.66
CA VAL A 60 -0.78 6.09 9.88
C VAL A 60 -0.45 6.24 8.41
N ALA A 61 -0.98 5.33 7.59
CA ALA A 61 -0.74 5.32 6.16
C ALA A 61 -2.01 5.69 5.39
N LEU A 62 -1.85 6.46 4.33
CA LEU A 62 -2.89 6.88 3.41
C LEU A 62 -2.53 6.50 1.98
N ASN A 63 -3.52 6.14 1.18
CA ASN A 63 -3.39 5.92 -0.27
C ASN A 63 -4.36 6.81 -1.06
N GLU A 64 -4.22 6.78 -2.38
CA GLU A 64 -5.06 7.54 -3.30
C GLU A 64 -5.60 6.64 -4.40
N HIS A 65 -6.93 6.63 -4.57
CA HIS A 65 -7.62 5.96 -5.67
C HIS A 65 -8.78 6.81 -6.17
N HIS A 66 -9.04 6.74 -7.48
CA HIS A 66 -10.06 7.52 -8.14
C HIS A 66 -11.16 6.65 -8.75
N GLY A 67 -12.36 7.23 -8.87
CA GLY A 67 -13.46 6.65 -9.63
C GLY A 67 -14.04 5.36 -9.10
N ASN A 68 -13.92 5.10 -7.79
CA ASN A 68 -14.44 3.87 -7.20
C ASN A 68 -14.84 4.04 -5.72
N PRO A 69 -15.78 3.22 -5.21
CA PRO A 69 -16.21 3.25 -3.81
C PRO A 69 -15.30 2.44 -2.86
N PHE A 70 -14.30 1.73 -3.38
CA PHE A 70 -13.37 0.94 -2.59
C PHE A 70 -12.47 1.82 -1.72
N CYS A 71 -12.11 2.99 -2.24
CA CYS A 71 -11.33 3.99 -1.52
C CYS A 71 -11.91 5.38 -1.82
N MET A 72 -12.40 6.07 -0.79
CA MET A 72 -12.88 7.45 -0.93
C MET A 72 -11.75 8.50 -0.86
N GLY A 73 -10.51 8.08 -0.62
CA GLY A 73 -9.34 8.94 -0.58
C GLY A 73 -8.87 9.38 -1.97
N SER A 74 -9.72 10.08 -2.72
CA SER A 74 -9.39 10.56 -4.07
C SER A 74 -8.46 11.77 -4.10
N VAL A 75 -8.24 12.43 -2.97
CA VAL A 75 -7.22 13.48 -2.78
C VAL A 75 -6.56 13.27 -1.42
N MET A 76 -5.65 12.34 -1.37
CA MET A 76 -4.98 11.89 -0.16
C MET A 76 -4.30 13.02 0.62
N ASN A 77 -3.75 14.01 -0.08
CA ASN A 77 -3.04 15.13 0.53
C ASN A 77 -3.96 16.03 1.38
N VAL A 78 -5.26 16.11 1.07
CA VAL A 78 -6.25 16.83 1.89
C VAL A 78 -6.42 16.13 3.24
N GLU A 79 -6.57 14.82 3.25
CA GLU A 79 -6.67 14.04 4.50
C GLU A 79 -5.37 14.12 5.30
N ALA A 80 -4.22 14.03 4.62
CA ALA A 80 -2.90 14.15 5.25
C ALA A 80 -2.72 15.51 5.95
N ALA A 81 -3.18 16.61 5.35
CA ALA A 81 -3.13 17.94 5.96
C ALA A 81 -4.01 18.02 7.22
N VAL A 82 -5.20 17.41 7.19
CA VAL A 82 -6.08 17.33 8.36
C VAL A 82 -5.40 16.52 9.48
N LEU A 83 -4.85 15.35 9.17
CA LEU A 83 -4.14 14.52 10.14
C LEU A 83 -2.87 15.20 10.68
N ALA A 84 -2.15 15.95 9.83
CA ALA A 84 -1.00 16.76 10.26
C ALA A 84 -1.36 17.77 11.36
N SER A 85 -2.55 18.34 11.28
CA SER A 85 -3.08 19.27 12.29
C SER A 85 -3.62 18.56 13.54
N ARG A 86 -4.30 17.41 13.37
CA ARG A 86 -5.03 16.74 14.45
C ARG A 86 -4.17 15.78 15.28
N THR A 87 -3.08 15.26 14.73
CA THR A 87 -2.15 14.34 15.41
C THR A 87 -0.89 15.04 15.89
N LYS A 88 -0.12 14.41 16.78
CA LYS A 88 1.09 15.00 17.39
C LYS A 88 2.34 14.15 17.25
N ARG A 89 2.23 12.82 17.19
CA ARG A 89 3.34 11.88 17.29
C ARG A 89 3.49 10.98 16.06
N VAL A 90 2.37 10.43 15.57
CA VAL A 90 2.41 9.47 14.45
C VAL A 90 3.04 10.08 13.20
N LYS A 91 3.83 9.30 12.50
CA LYS A 91 4.24 9.63 11.14
C LYS A 91 3.04 9.49 10.20
N ILE A 92 2.92 10.42 9.27
CA ILE A 92 1.90 10.41 8.23
C ILE A 92 2.57 9.90 6.96
N VAL A 93 2.24 8.67 6.57
CA VAL A 93 2.90 7.97 5.47
C VAL A 93 1.97 7.93 4.26
N LEU A 94 2.39 8.50 3.16
CA LEU A 94 1.64 8.47 1.91
C LEU A 94 2.08 7.26 1.08
N ILE A 95 1.16 6.31 0.78
CA ILE A 95 1.44 5.09 0.02
C ILE A 95 0.55 4.96 -1.22
N GLY A 96 0.56 5.81 -2.23
CA GLY A 96 1.39 6.99 -2.46
C GLY A 96 0.75 7.83 -3.55
N ASN A 97 1.33 9.00 -3.82
CA ASN A 97 0.83 9.87 -4.88
C ASN A 97 1.14 9.28 -6.27
N PRO A 98 0.14 9.18 -7.19
CA PRO A 98 0.33 8.59 -8.52
C PRO A 98 0.95 9.61 -9.49
N LEU A 99 2.26 9.78 -9.47
CA LEU A 99 2.98 10.83 -10.21
C LEU A 99 2.64 10.94 -11.71
N PRO A 100 2.43 9.84 -12.47
CA PRO A 100 2.11 9.95 -13.89
C PRO A 100 0.75 10.57 -14.22
N VAL A 101 -0.17 10.59 -13.27
CA VAL A 101 -1.50 11.19 -13.47
C VAL A 101 -1.57 12.63 -12.97
N ILE A 102 -0.57 13.05 -12.20
CA ILE A 102 -0.46 14.42 -11.69
C ILE A 102 0.13 15.31 -12.78
N LYS A 103 -0.70 16.21 -13.29
CA LYS A 103 -0.31 17.10 -14.39
C LYS A 103 0.61 18.24 -13.97
N HIS A 104 0.80 18.47 -12.68
CA HIS A 104 1.51 19.63 -12.15
C HIS A 104 2.42 19.26 -10.97
N PRO A 105 3.60 18.66 -11.20
CA PRO A 105 4.53 18.27 -10.13
C PRO A 105 4.99 19.40 -9.20
N LEU A 106 5.06 20.65 -9.68
CA LEU A 106 5.36 21.79 -8.81
C LEU A 106 4.28 22.01 -7.75
N ARG A 107 2.99 21.88 -8.13
CA ARG A 107 1.89 21.95 -7.17
C ARG A 107 1.96 20.83 -6.14
N MET A 108 2.31 19.62 -6.57
CA MET A 108 2.53 18.48 -5.66
C MET A 108 3.68 18.76 -4.68
N ALA A 109 4.76 19.35 -5.15
CA ALA A 109 5.88 19.72 -4.29
C ALA A 109 5.47 20.72 -3.20
N GLU A 110 4.66 21.72 -3.53
CA GLU A 110 4.13 22.72 -2.59
C GLU A 110 3.17 22.08 -1.57
N GLU A 111 2.22 21.26 -2.01
CA GLU A 111 1.26 20.58 -1.14
C GLU A 111 1.97 19.71 -0.08
N LEU A 112 2.93 18.91 -0.50
CA LEU A 112 3.67 18.04 0.40
C LEU A 112 4.58 18.83 1.35
N ALA A 113 5.17 19.93 0.89
CA ALA A 113 5.95 20.82 1.74
C ALA A 113 5.07 21.48 2.83
N GLU A 114 3.85 21.91 2.49
CA GLU A 114 2.90 22.46 3.46
C GLU A 114 2.49 21.41 4.50
N ILE A 115 2.18 20.17 4.08
CA ILE A 115 1.87 19.08 5.01
C ILE A 115 3.06 18.80 5.95
N ASP A 116 4.28 18.82 5.43
CA ASP A 116 5.49 18.60 6.23
C ASP A 116 5.72 19.73 7.24
N LEU A 117 5.47 20.98 6.85
CA LEU A 117 5.52 22.15 7.73
C LEU A 117 4.45 22.06 8.82
N ILE A 118 3.18 21.80 8.47
CA ILE A 118 2.07 21.66 9.41
C ILE A 118 2.34 20.54 10.41
N SER A 119 2.82 19.39 9.93
CA SER A 119 3.14 18.22 10.76
C SER A 119 4.44 18.37 11.54
N ARG A 120 5.25 19.39 11.28
CA ARG A 120 6.60 19.59 11.86
C ARG A 120 7.52 18.39 11.64
N GLY A 121 7.59 17.91 10.40
CA GLY A 121 8.52 16.83 10.01
C GLY A 121 8.04 15.43 10.34
N ARG A 122 6.72 15.21 10.38
CA ARG A 122 6.16 13.86 10.52
C ARG A 122 5.73 13.22 9.21
N LEU A 123 5.78 13.96 8.10
CA LEU A 123 5.45 13.45 6.79
C LEU A 123 6.51 12.46 6.29
N VAL A 124 6.04 11.36 5.72
CA VAL A 124 6.80 10.46 4.87
C VAL A 124 6.08 10.41 3.53
N THR A 125 6.73 10.86 2.48
CA THR A 125 6.15 10.86 1.13
C THR A 125 6.28 9.49 0.49
N GLY A 126 5.37 9.16 -0.41
CA GLY A 126 5.42 7.92 -1.20
C GLY A 126 4.90 8.16 -2.60
N TRP A 127 5.50 7.45 -3.55
CA TRP A 127 5.23 7.62 -4.96
C TRP A 127 4.82 6.31 -5.60
N VAL A 128 3.80 6.36 -6.44
CA VAL A 128 3.38 5.22 -7.25
C VAL A 128 3.26 5.63 -8.72
N ARG A 129 3.38 4.64 -9.60
CA ARG A 129 2.98 4.86 -11.00
C ARG A 129 1.46 4.95 -11.14
N GLY A 130 0.74 4.61 -10.09
CA GLY A 130 -0.68 4.38 -10.10
C GLY A 130 -1.04 3.00 -10.66
N ALA A 131 -2.18 2.44 -10.29
CA ALA A 131 -2.75 1.29 -10.96
C ALA A 131 -3.15 1.66 -12.40
N GLY A 132 -3.35 0.67 -13.26
CA GLY A 132 -3.83 0.93 -14.62
C GLY A 132 -5.13 1.74 -14.64
N SER A 133 -6.01 1.47 -13.67
CA SER A 133 -7.23 2.24 -13.42
C SER A 133 -7.00 3.72 -13.20
N GLU A 134 -5.99 4.10 -12.41
CA GLU A 134 -5.67 5.50 -12.17
C GLU A 134 -5.31 6.23 -13.47
N GLN A 135 -4.57 5.56 -14.32
CA GLN A 135 -4.18 6.11 -15.62
C GLN A 135 -5.35 6.18 -16.58
N PHE A 136 -6.21 5.15 -16.59
CA PHE A 136 -7.43 5.13 -17.38
C PHE A 136 -8.37 6.28 -17.02
N PHE A 137 -8.68 6.46 -15.73
CA PHE A 137 -9.60 7.50 -15.26
C PHE A 137 -9.05 8.92 -15.40
N ASN A 138 -7.74 9.09 -15.30
CA ASN A 138 -7.11 10.40 -15.45
C ASN A 138 -6.70 10.70 -16.90
N ASN A 139 -7.10 9.85 -17.86
CA ASN A 139 -6.75 10.00 -19.27
C ASN A 139 -5.24 10.17 -19.49
N ALA A 140 -4.43 9.44 -18.72
CA ALA A 140 -2.99 9.39 -18.87
C ALA A 140 -2.60 8.28 -19.85
N ASN A 141 -1.59 8.52 -20.69
CA ASN A 141 -1.08 7.48 -21.58
C ASN A 141 -0.17 6.51 -20.82
N PRO A 142 -0.59 5.23 -20.64
CA PRO A 142 0.19 4.27 -19.85
C PRO A 142 1.59 3.98 -20.41
N ALA A 143 1.81 4.20 -21.70
CA ALA A 143 3.11 3.97 -22.34
C ALA A 143 4.21 4.91 -21.81
N TYR A 144 3.84 6.08 -21.33
CA TYR A 144 4.78 7.07 -20.78
C TYR A 144 4.86 7.08 -19.26
N ASN A 145 4.13 6.18 -18.58
CA ASN A 145 3.96 6.24 -17.13
C ASN A 145 5.30 6.19 -16.36
N ARG A 146 6.26 5.38 -16.80
CA ARG A 146 7.59 5.29 -16.17
C ARG A 146 8.41 6.55 -16.36
N GLU A 147 8.42 7.09 -17.57
CA GLU A 147 9.14 8.31 -17.87
C GLU A 147 8.59 9.50 -17.10
N MET A 148 7.26 9.65 -17.10
CA MET A 148 6.59 10.72 -16.34
C MET A 148 6.81 10.58 -14.84
N PHE A 149 6.79 9.35 -14.32
CA PHE A 149 7.08 9.08 -12.90
C PHE A 149 8.48 9.55 -12.52
N ASN A 150 9.49 9.15 -13.30
CA ASN A 150 10.89 9.51 -13.03
C ASN A 150 11.09 11.03 -13.13
N GLU A 151 10.60 11.65 -14.21
CA GLU A 151 10.75 13.08 -14.42
C GLU A 151 10.04 13.92 -13.33
N ALA A 152 8.80 13.52 -12.92
CA ALA A 152 8.09 14.20 -11.87
C ALA A 152 8.82 14.08 -10.52
N HIS A 153 9.32 12.89 -10.18
CA HIS A 153 10.12 12.67 -8.98
C HIS A 153 11.35 13.57 -8.96
N ASP A 154 12.16 13.54 -10.01
CA ASP A 154 13.42 14.31 -10.11
C ASP A 154 13.15 15.82 -10.05
N PHE A 155 12.07 16.26 -10.69
CA PHE A 155 11.63 17.65 -10.62
C PHE A 155 11.21 18.05 -9.20
N ILE A 156 10.42 17.24 -8.50
CA ILE A 156 9.97 17.52 -7.13
C ILE A 156 11.18 17.63 -6.20
N VAL A 157 12.13 16.68 -6.29
CA VAL A 157 13.37 16.73 -5.48
C VAL A 157 14.15 18.01 -5.76
N GLN A 158 14.30 18.39 -7.03
CA GLN A 158 14.96 19.66 -7.39
C GLN A 158 14.21 20.88 -6.87
N ALA A 159 12.86 20.89 -6.95
CA ALA A 159 12.04 21.98 -6.44
C ALA A 159 12.21 22.20 -4.94
N TRP A 160 12.46 21.14 -4.18
CA TRP A 160 12.71 21.20 -2.73
C TRP A 160 14.13 21.54 -2.33
N THR A 161 15.12 21.20 -3.17
CA THR A 161 16.54 21.26 -2.81
C THR A 161 17.34 22.33 -3.55
N ARG A 162 16.88 22.77 -4.72
CA ARG A 162 17.55 23.79 -5.52
C ARG A 162 16.98 25.17 -5.24
N PRO A 163 17.81 26.15 -4.84
CA PRO A 163 17.34 27.52 -4.69
C PRO A 163 16.81 28.10 -6.01
N GLY A 164 15.65 28.77 -5.93
CA GLY A 164 15.04 29.47 -7.06
C GLY A 164 15.50 30.92 -7.20
N PRO A 165 15.05 31.63 -8.26
CA PRO A 165 14.24 31.11 -9.35
C PRO A 165 15.07 30.41 -10.45
N TRP A 166 14.50 29.42 -11.10
CA TRP A 166 15.07 28.76 -12.27
C TRP A 166 13.99 28.32 -13.26
N ARG A 167 14.40 27.95 -14.46
CA ARG A 167 13.53 27.42 -15.52
C ARG A 167 13.71 25.91 -15.64
N TYR A 168 12.65 25.16 -15.87
CA TYR A 168 12.68 23.73 -16.15
C TYR A 168 12.14 23.41 -17.53
N GLU A 169 12.91 22.67 -18.30
CA GLU A 169 12.55 22.18 -19.63
C GLU A 169 12.78 20.67 -19.67
N GLY A 170 11.78 19.90 -19.26
CA GLY A 170 11.80 18.45 -19.31
C GLY A 170 11.17 17.90 -20.57
N LYS A 171 11.00 16.58 -20.63
CA LYS A 171 10.29 15.92 -21.74
C LYS A 171 8.78 16.04 -21.60
N HIS A 172 8.26 15.93 -20.37
CA HIS A 172 6.84 15.91 -20.07
C HIS A 172 6.37 17.17 -19.32
N PHE A 173 7.26 17.82 -18.58
CA PHE A 173 6.94 18.99 -17.77
C PHE A 173 7.80 20.19 -18.12
N HIS A 174 7.19 21.37 -18.19
CA HIS A 174 7.85 22.63 -18.56
C HIS A 174 7.38 23.75 -17.63
N TYR A 175 8.34 24.44 -16.99
CA TYR A 175 8.05 25.56 -16.09
C TYR A 175 8.94 26.76 -16.43
N ARG A 176 8.34 27.88 -16.72
CA ARG A 176 9.07 29.13 -16.98
C ARG A 176 9.75 29.69 -15.75
N HIS A 177 9.18 29.39 -14.57
CA HIS A 177 9.64 29.93 -13.29
C HIS A 177 9.37 28.92 -12.18
N VAL A 178 10.42 28.38 -11.57
CA VAL A 178 10.35 27.49 -10.41
C VAL A 178 10.98 28.20 -9.22
N ASN A 179 10.17 28.55 -8.24
CA ASN A 179 10.59 29.24 -7.02
C ASN A 179 9.56 29.02 -5.90
N PRO A 180 9.32 27.75 -5.49
CA PRO A 180 8.37 27.51 -4.40
C PRO A 180 8.83 28.15 -3.11
N TRP A 181 7.91 28.78 -2.38
CA TRP A 181 8.18 29.34 -1.05
C TRP A 181 7.81 28.38 0.08
N ALA A 182 6.87 27.45 -0.17
CA ALA A 182 6.65 26.30 0.68
C ALA A 182 7.77 25.27 0.41
N LEU A 183 8.75 25.21 1.29
CA LEU A 183 9.83 24.22 1.29
C LEU A 183 9.67 23.28 2.48
N PRO A 184 10.02 21.99 2.36
CA PRO A 184 9.87 21.02 3.43
C PRO A 184 10.58 21.44 4.74
N TYR A 185 9.94 21.09 5.86
CA TYR A 185 10.52 21.22 7.19
C TYR A 185 11.74 20.30 7.35
N GLN A 186 11.62 19.06 6.85
CA GLN A 186 12.69 18.06 6.87
C GLN A 186 13.75 18.37 5.82
N LYS A 187 15.02 18.08 6.10
CA LYS A 187 16.14 18.34 5.20
C LYS A 187 16.87 17.04 4.84
N PRO A 188 17.27 16.84 3.58
CA PRO A 188 17.06 17.74 2.43
C PRO A 188 15.59 17.80 1.96
N HIS A 189 14.79 16.80 2.27
CA HIS A 189 13.36 16.66 1.99
C HIS A 189 12.75 15.56 2.90
N PRO A 190 11.43 15.38 2.96
CA PRO A 190 10.80 14.27 3.69
C PRO A 190 11.31 12.91 3.18
N PRO A 191 11.42 11.89 4.06
CA PRO A 191 11.72 10.52 3.62
C PRO A 191 10.74 10.05 2.56
N MET A 192 11.21 9.21 1.64
CA MET A 192 10.41 8.65 0.54
C MET A 192 10.31 7.15 0.68
N TRP A 193 9.09 6.61 0.82
CA TRP A 193 8.83 5.18 0.84
C TRP A 193 8.00 4.78 -0.37
N ILE A 194 8.38 3.72 -1.04
CA ILE A 194 7.81 3.38 -2.34
C ILE A 194 6.99 2.10 -2.22
N PRO A 195 5.66 2.20 -2.26
CA PRO A 195 4.81 1.03 -2.21
C PRO A 195 4.77 0.31 -3.57
N GLY A 196 4.59 -1.01 -3.51
CA GLY A 196 4.45 -1.80 -4.73
C GLY A 196 3.98 -3.23 -4.47
N VAL A 197 3.56 -3.88 -5.55
CA VAL A 197 3.05 -5.26 -5.50
C VAL A 197 4.05 -6.24 -6.11
N ILE A 198 4.47 -6.03 -7.37
CA ILE A 198 5.24 -7.03 -8.13
C ILE A 198 6.22 -6.44 -9.16
N SER A 199 6.35 -5.12 -9.26
CA SER A 199 7.15 -4.51 -10.31
C SER A 199 8.64 -4.58 -9.99
N ALA A 200 9.38 -5.48 -10.62
CA ALA A 200 10.84 -5.57 -10.52
C ALA A 200 11.53 -4.25 -10.90
N GLU A 201 11.01 -3.51 -11.88
CA GLU A 201 11.53 -2.20 -12.28
C GLU A 201 11.38 -1.16 -11.14
N THR A 202 10.28 -1.21 -10.39
CA THR A 202 10.11 -0.34 -9.22
C THR A 202 11.08 -0.72 -8.11
N VAL A 203 11.25 -2.01 -7.83
CA VAL A 203 12.19 -2.52 -6.83
C VAL A 203 13.62 -2.10 -7.17
N LYS A 204 14.03 -2.26 -8.43
CA LYS A 204 15.34 -1.79 -8.91
C LYS A 204 15.50 -0.28 -8.68
N TRP A 205 14.53 0.52 -9.10
CA TRP A 205 14.54 1.97 -8.92
C TRP A 205 14.65 2.38 -7.45
N CYS A 206 13.96 1.66 -6.54
CA CYS A 206 14.07 1.88 -5.10
C CYS A 206 15.50 1.64 -4.59
N ALA A 207 16.13 0.54 -5.02
CA ALA A 207 17.50 0.23 -4.64
C ALA A 207 18.50 1.26 -5.16
N GLU A 208 18.35 1.72 -6.41
CA GLU A 208 19.18 2.79 -7.00
C GLU A 208 19.12 4.10 -6.19
N HIS A 209 17.92 4.45 -5.67
CA HIS A 209 17.67 5.67 -4.91
C HIS A 209 17.81 5.48 -3.39
N ARG A 210 18.08 4.27 -2.91
CA ARG A 210 18.13 3.91 -1.48
C ARG A 210 16.80 4.16 -0.75
N TYR A 211 15.68 4.07 -1.45
CA TYR A 211 14.35 4.23 -0.87
C TYR A 211 13.81 2.92 -0.31
N PRO A 212 13.17 2.92 0.87
CA PRO A 212 12.44 1.77 1.35
C PRO A 212 11.34 1.33 0.39
N TYR A 213 11.24 0.03 0.16
CA TYR A 213 10.18 -0.59 -0.62
C TYR A 213 9.13 -1.22 0.32
N ILE A 214 7.87 -0.83 0.15
CA ILE A 214 6.76 -1.34 0.96
C ILE A 214 5.94 -2.34 0.14
N GLY A 215 6.02 -3.62 0.50
CA GLY A 215 5.21 -4.67 -0.13
C GLY A 215 3.75 -4.59 0.29
N LEU A 216 2.84 -4.50 -0.70
CA LEU A 216 1.41 -4.33 -0.45
C LEU A 216 0.69 -5.68 -0.56
N GLY A 217 0.53 -6.41 0.55
CA GLY A 217 -0.28 -7.63 0.64
C GLY A 217 0.12 -8.75 -0.32
N THR A 218 1.38 -8.82 -0.68
CA THR A 218 1.93 -9.84 -1.60
C THR A 218 2.12 -11.18 -0.89
N LEU A 219 2.12 -12.29 -1.64
CA LEU A 219 2.46 -13.60 -1.11
C LEU A 219 3.90 -13.62 -0.58
N LEU A 220 4.13 -14.36 0.52
CA LEU A 220 5.43 -14.35 1.21
C LEU A 220 6.60 -14.79 0.31
N ALA A 221 6.46 -15.88 -0.44
CA ALA A 221 7.53 -16.37 -1.29
C ALA A 221 7.89 -15.40 -2.45
N PRO A 222 6.92 -14.89 -3.23
CA PRO A 222 7.21 -13.83 -4.21
C PRO A 222 7.77 -12.54 -3.59
N THR A 223 7.36 -12.20 -2.37
CA THR A 223 7.93 -11.04 -1.65
C THR A 223 9.40 -11.27 -1.32
N CYS A 224 9.76 -12.48 -0.87
CA CYS A 224 11.16 -12.84 -0.67
C CYS A 224 11.99 -12.68 -1.95
N ASP A 225 11.43 -13.08 -3.11
CA ASP A 225 12.13 -12.93 -4.39
C ASP A 225 12.35 -11.46 -4.77
N LEU A 226 11.37 -10.61 -4.52
CA LEU A 226 11.50 -9.16 -4.75
C LEU A 226 12.51 -8.51 -3.81
N TRP A 227 12.58 -8.93 -2.55
CA TRP A 227 13.52 -8.36 -1.59
C TRP A 227 14.94 -8.85 -1.81
N ASP A 228 15.11 -10.11 -2.21
CA ASP A 228 16.40 -10.60 -2.69
C ASP A 228 16.85 -9.83 -3.95
N TYR A 229 15.93 -9.55 -4.88
CA TYR A 229 16.24 -8.74 -6.06
C TYR A 229 16.61 -7.29 -5.68
N TYR A 230 15.91 -6.69 -4.71
CA TYR A 230 16.31 -5.39 -4.16
C TYR A 230 17.74 -5.44 -3.59
N ALA A 231 18.05 -6.47 -2.80
CA ALA A 231 19.36 -6.62 -2.17
C ALA A 231 20.48 -6.84 -3.20
N ASP A 232 20.20 -7.56 -4.30
CA ASP A 232 21.15 -7.72 -5.40
C ASP A 232 21.43 -6.38 -6.10
N GLU A 233 20.39 -5.56 -6.36
CA GLU A 233 20.57 -4.23 -6.93
C GLU A 233 21.28 -3.28 -5.94
N ALA A 234 20.92 -3.32 -4.65
CA ALA A 234 21.60 -2.55 -3.61
C ALA A 234 23.10 -2.84 -3.54
N ALA A 235 23.48 -4.11 -3.65
CA ALA A 235 24.87 -4.52 -3.68
C ALA A 235 25.61 -3.99 -4.93
N ARG A 236 24.95 -3.93 -6.09
CA ARG A 236 25.52 -3.28 -7.29
C ARG A 236 25.75 -1.78 -7.10
N HIS A 237 24.97 -1.15 -6.23
CA HIS A 237 25.11 0.27 -5.84
C HIS A 237 25.99 0.46 -4.58
N GLY A 238 26.69 -0.58 -4.12
CA GLY A 238 27.75 -0.51 -3.11
C GLY A 238 27.24 -0.47 -1.67
N TYR A 239 26.01 -0.94 -1.37
CA TYR A 239 25.50 -0.98 -0.01
C TYR A 239 24.76 -2.28 0.30
N GLN A 240 24.70 -2.64 1.59
CA GLN A 240 23.95 -3.77 2.11
C GLN A 240 22.51 -3.31 2.41
N ALA A 241 21.52 -3.96 1.77
CA ALA A 241 20.13 -3.79 2.17
C ALA A 241 19.85 -4.51 3.50
N GLY A 242 19.02 -3.92 4.33
CA GLY A 242 18.61 -4.46 5.63
C GLY A 242 17.13 -4.19 5.91
N PRO A 243 16.65 -4.49 7.13
CA PRO A 243 15.26 -4.27 7.53
C PRO A 243 14.75 -2.85 7.25
N GLU A 244 15.62 -1.84 7.41
CA GLU A 244 15.33 -0.43 7.13
C GLU A 244 14.97 -0.13 5.67
N ASN A 245 15.26 -1.04 4.76
CA ASN A 245 14.90 -0.91 3.34
C ASN A 245 13.54 -1.54 3.01
N PHE A 246 12.87 -2.19 3.97
CA PHE A 246 11.68 -2.99 3.70
C PHE A 246 10.53 -2.68 4.64
N GLY A 247 9.33 -2.59 4.06
CA GLY A 247 8.08 -2.58 4.81
C GLY A 247 7.09 -3.58 4.23
N TYR A 248 6.17 -4.04 5.06
CA TYR A 248 5.16 -4.99 4.64
C TYR A 248 3.79 -4.62 5.18
N LEU A 249 2.82 -4.48 4.29
CA LEU A 249 1.42 -4.19 4.60
C LEU A 249 0.58 -5.44 4.31
N ILE A 250 -0.25 -5.86 5.27
CA ILE A 250 -1.07 -7.07 5.14
C ILE A 250 -2.44 -6.89 5.80
N PRO A 251 -3.54 -7.36 5.16
CA PRO A 251 -4.87 -7.40 5.78
C PRO A 251 -4.82 -8.15 7.10
N THR A 252 -5.26 -7.46 8.17
CA THR A 252 -5.17 -8.00 9.54
C THR A 252 -6.44 -7.69 10.32
N VAL A 253 -7.05 -8.72 10.89
CA VAL A 253 -8.25 -8.65 11.73
C VAL A 253 -7.97 -9.30 13.07
N VAL A 254 -8.27 -8.59 14.16
CA VAL A 254 -8.18 -9.14 15.52
C VAL A 254 -9.55 -9.07 16.17
N ALA A 255 -9.99 -10.18 16.74
CA ALA A 255 -11.23 -10.25 17.52
C ALA A 255 -11.03 -11.14 18.75
N GLU A 256 -12.00 -11.16 19.64
CA GLU A 256 -11.95 -11.94 20.88
C GLU A 256 -11.98 -13.45 20.62
N THR A 257 -12.61 -13.87 19.52
CA THR A 257 -12.67 -15.28 19.10
C THR A 257 -12.31 -15.43 17.62
N GLN A 258 -11.90 -16.65 17.23
CA GLN A 258 -11.59 -16.95 15.84
C GLN A 258 -12.82 -16.79 14.93
N GLU A 259 -14.00 -17.18 15.40
CA GLU A 259 -15.26 -17.10 14.65
C GLU A 259 -15.62 -15.65 14.33
N LYS A 260 -15.48 -14.73 15.29
CA LYS A 260 -15.70 -13.30 15.07
C LYS A 260 -14.67 -12.73 14.08
N ALA A 261 -13.41 -13.10 14.25
CA ALA A 261 -12.36 -12.66 13.35
C ALA A 261 -12.60 -13.13 11.89
N ASP A 262 -13.05 -14.37 11.72
CA ASP A 262 -13.37 -14.93 10.41
C ASP A 262 -14.61 -14.26 9.79
N ALA A 263 -15.64 -13.98 10.58
CA ALA A 263 -16.82 -13.25 10.11
C ALA A 263 -16.45 -11.84 9.59
N ILE A 264 -15.57 -11.14 10.29
CA ILE A 264 -15.07 -9.83 9.85
C ILE A 264 -14.17 -9.99 8.61
N ALA A 265 -13.26 -10.97 8.60
CA ALA A 265 -12.32 -11.21 7.51
C ALA A 265 -13.03 -11.59 6.19
N ASN A 266 -14.22 -12.13 6.23
CA ASN A 266 -15.04 -12.40 5.05
C ASN A 266 -15.26 -11.14 4.21
N ASN A 267 -15.24 -9.94 4.81
CA ASN A 267 -15.36 -8.68 4.08
C ASN A 267 -14.12 -8.36 3.22
N PHE A 268 -12.93 -8.82 3.61
CA PHE A 268 -11.74 -8.70 2.75
C PHE A 268 -11.84 -9.52 1.47
N VAL A 269 -12.39 -10.73 1.57
CA VAL A 269 -12.57 -11.62 0.42
C VAL A 269 -13.67 -11.10 -0.49
N PHE A 270 -14.71 -10.54 0.08
CA PHE A 270 -15.96 -10.15 -0.55
C PHE A 270 -15.97 -8.71 -1.08
N GLY A 271 -15.70 -7.74 -0.21
CA GLY A 271 -15.61 -6.31 -0.57
C GLY A 271 -14.23 -5.88 -1.03
N GLY A 272 -13.26 -6.79 -0.97
CA GLY A 272 -11.86 -6.49 -1.23
C GLY A 272 -11.44 -6.67 -2.67
N GLY A 273 -10.15 -6.53 -2.88
CA GLY A 273 -9.47 -6.39 -4.13
C GLY A 273 -9.71 -7.45 -5.20
N GLN A 274 -10.26 -8.62 -4.88
CA GLN A 274 -10.48 -9.65 -5.90
C GLN A 274 -11.50 -9.23 -6.96
N ASN A 275 -12.55 -8.50 -6.57
CA ASN A 275 -13.55 -7.97 -7.50
C ASN A 275 -13.27 -6.51 -7.90
N ALA A 276 -12.58 -5.74 -7.04
CA ALA A 276 -12.25 -4.35 -7.31
C ALA A 276 -11.45 -4.18 -8.61
N PHE A 277 -10.55 -5.11 -8.90
CA PHE A 277 -9.59 -5.04 -10.01
C PHE A 277 -9.76 -6.18 -11.01
N SER A 278 -10.97 -6.75 -11.16
CA SER A 278 -11.18 -7.94 -11.99
C SER A 278 -11.25 -7.64 -13.48
N ARG A 279 -11.59 -6.43 -13.89
CA ARG A 279 -11.71 -6.06 -15.30
C ARG A 279 -10.38 -5.59 -15.87
N PRO A 280 -9.81 -6.32 -16.85
CA PRO A 280 -8.46 -6.05 -17.38
C PRO A 280 -8.34 -4.70 -18.07
N GLU A 281 -9.40 -4.18 -18.68
CA GLU A 281 -9.41 -2.87 -19.31
C GLU A 281 -9.14 -1.72 -18.32
N PHE A 282 -9.46 -1.90 -17.03
CA PHE A 282 -9.18 -0.94 -15.99
C PHE A 282 -7.84 -1.19 -15.30
N THR A 283 -7.45 -2.46 -15.13
CA THR A 283 -6.24 -2.81 -14.36
C THR A 283 -4.99 -2.86 -15.20
N MET A 284 -5.12 -3.25 -16.46
CA MET A 284 -4.00 -3.46 -17.40
C MET A 284 -4.26 -2.80 -18.75
N PRO A 285 -4.53 -1.49 -18.82
CA PRO A 285 -4.73 -0.83 -20.10
C PRO A 285 -3.48 -1.00 -20.99
N PRO A 286 -3.64 -1.02 -22.33
CA PRO A 286 -2.54 -1.20 -23.25
C PRO A 286 -1.36 -0.25 -22.96
N GLY A 287 -0.15 -0.80 -22.86
CA GLY A 287 1.07 -0.06 -22.56
C GLY A 287 1.40 0.08 -21.07
N TYR A 288 0.52 -0.33 -20.16
CA TYR A 288 0.75 -0.20 -18.71
C TYR A 288 1.83 -1.15 -18.19
N ASN A 289 1.79 -2.41 -18.59
CA ASN A 289 2.72 -3.41 -18.10
C ASN A 289 3.86 -3.70 -19.08
N SER A 290 5.07 -3.79 -18.55
CA SER A 290 6.22 -4.33 -19.28
C SER A 290 6.08 -5.86 -19.49
N LYS A 291 6.80 -6.41 -20.44
CA LYS A 291 6.87 -7.86 -20.67
C LYS A 291 7.37 -8.62 -19.44
N SER A 292 8.25 -8.03 -18.64
CA SER A 292 8.74 -8.62 -17.38
C SER A 292 7.66 -8.68 -16.32
N ALA A 293 6.89 -7.61 -16.14
CA ALA A 293 5.77 -7.57 -15.20
C ALA A 293 4.70 -8.61 -15.56
N ILE A 294 4.33 -8.74 -16.84
CA ILE A 294 3.38 -9.76 -17.31
C ILE A 294 3.90 -11.17 -17.03
N ARG A 295 5.20 -11.43 -17.25
CA ARG A 295 5.79 -12.76 -16.97
C ARG A 295 5.78 -13.08 -15.46
N MET A 296 5.97 -12.09 -14.59
CA MET A 296 5.89 -12.29 -13.14
C MET A 296 4.45 -12.57 -12.70
N LEU A 297 3.47 -11.81 -13.22
CA LEU A 297 2.04 -12.06 -13.00
C LEU A 297 1.62 -13.46 -13.40
N ALA A 298 2.06 -13.94 -14.57
CA ALA A 298 1.75 -15.27 -15.07
C ALA A 298 2.34 -16.40 -14.22
N LYS A 299 3.38 -16.15 -13.44
CA LYS A 299 4.01 -17.13 -12.54
C LYS A 299 3.33 -17.23 -11.16
N GLN A 300 2.46 -16.31 -10.81
CA GLN A 300 1.74 -16.35 -9.53
C GLN A 300 0.54 -17.30 -9.62
N PRO A 301 0.58 -18.47 -8.96
CA PRO A 301 -0.45 -19.50 -9.11
C PRO A 301 -1.80 -19.12 -8.50
N THR A 302 -1.84 -18.14 -7.63
CA THR A 302 -3.07 -17.57 -7.06
C THR A 302 -2.85 -16.09 -6.89
N GLY A 303 -3.68 -15.27 -7.50
CA GLY A 303 -3.55 -13.83 -7.47
C GLY A 303 -3.22 -13.27 -6.10
N SER A 304 -2.51 -12.16 -6.07
CA SER A 304 -2.44 -11.32 -4.89
C SER A 304 -3.88 -11.06 -4.41
N TRP A 305 -4.06 -10.66 -3.16
CA TRP A 305 -5.39 -10.21 -2.68
C TRP A 305 -6.01 -9.12 -3.58
N LEU A 306 -5.22 -8.45 -4.42
CA LEU A 306 -5.67 -7.55 -5.49
C LEU A 306 -6.34 -8.27 -6.68
N GLY A 307 -6.49 -9.58 -6.65
CA GLY A 307 -7.25 -10.33 -7.64
C GLY A 307 -6.65 -10.46 -9.04
N VAL A 308 -5.42 -9.99 -9.23
CA VAL A 308 -4.73 -10.02 -10.53
C VAL A 308 -4.01 -11.35 -10.69
N SER A 309 -4.70 -12.40 -11.13
CA SER A 309 -4.06 -13.64 -11.61
C SER A 309 -4.22 -13.79 -13.11
N GLY A 310 -3.20 -14.31 -13.78
CA GLY A 310 -3.26 -14.58 -15.22
C GLY A 310 -4.40 -15.54 -15.60
N GLU A 311 -4.79 -16.42 -14.69
CA GLU A 311 -5.90 -17.36 -14.85
C GLU A 311 -7.27 -16.67 -14.83
N LYS A 312 -7.44 -15.64 -14.00
CA LYS A 312 -8.67 -14.84 -13.93
C LYS A 312 -8.82 -13.84 -15.07
N LEU A 313 -7.72 -13.36 -15.64
CA LEU A 313 -7.74 -12.48 -16.81
C LEU A 313 -8.39 -13.13 -18.03
N GLY A 314 -8.30 -14.48 -18.16
CA GLY A 314 -8.95 -15.22 -19.24
C GLY A 314 -10.43 -15.57 -18.98
N GLN A 315 -10.80 -15.80 -17.72
CA GLN A 315 -12.14 -16.27 -17.36
C GLN A 315 -13.21 -15.17 -17.36
N HIS A 316 -12.84 -13.90 -17.20
CA HIS A 316 -13.80 -12.79 -17.16
C HIS A 316 -14.20 -12.27 -18.54
N MET A 317 -13.50 -12.64 -19.60
CA MET A 317 -13.87 -12.24 -20.96
C MET A 317 -15.03 -13.04 -21.57
N GLU A 318 -15.42 -14.14 -20.93
CA GLU A 318 -16.46 -15.05 -21.46
C GLU A 318 -17.87 -14.81 -20.89
N ASN A 319 -18.04 -14.00 -19.85
CA ASN A 319 -19.33 -13.78 -19.19
C ASN A 319 -19.78 -12.31 -19.24
N ASP A 320 -20.16 -11.84 -20.41
CA ASP A 320 -20.69 -10.46 -20.61
C ASP A 320 -22.20 -10.30 -20.28
N GLU A 321 -22.85 -11.28 -19.63
CA GLU A 321 -24.25 -11.17 -19.24
C GLU A 321 -24.41 -10.99 -17.72
N PRO A 322 -24.39 -9.74 -17.19
CA PRO A 322 -24.54 -9.45 -15.75
C PRO A 322 -25.87 -9.95 -15.15
N GLU A 323 -26.86 -10.17 -16.00
CA GLU A 323 -28.22 -10.57 -15.58
C GLU A 323 -28.33 -12.04 -15.16
N LYS A 324 -27.29 -12.85 -15.41
CA LYS A 324 -27.27 -14.30 -15.12
C LYS A 324 -26.34 -14.69 -13.95
N VAL A 325 -25.79 -13.74 -13.22
CA VAL A 325 -24.87 -14.04 -12.11
C VAL A 325 -25.66 -14.40 -10.86
N ASP A 326 -25.48 -15.62 -10.38
CA ASP A 326 -25.94 -16.03 -9.04
C ASP A 326 -25.00 -15.44 -7.97
N TYR A 327 -25.41 -14.32 -7.40
CA TYR A 327 -24.62 -13.57 -6.39
C TYR A 327 -24.39 -14.38 -5.11
N ASP A 328 -25.34 -15.21 -4.70
CA ASP A 328 -25.20 -16.07 -3.53
C ASP A 328 -24.18 -17.18 -3.78
N ASP A 329 -24.09 -17.69 -5.01
CA ASP A 329 -23.06 -18.66 -5.38
C ASP A 329 -21.67 -18.01 -5.42
N VAL A 330 -21.54 -16.82 -5.99
CA VAL A 330 -20.28 -16.05 -5.99
C VAL A 330 -19.82 -15.78 -4.55
N ARG A 331 -20.73 -15.32 -3.69
CA ARG A 331 -20.46 -15.06 -2.28
C ARG A 331 -19.99 -16.30 -1.54
N ARG A 332 -20.71 -17.41 -1.70
CA ARG A 332 -20.32 -18.71 -1.10
C ARG A 332 -18.92 -19.16 -1.52
N LYS A 333 -18.60 -19.05 -2.81
CA LYS A 333 -17.28 -19.39 -3.35
C LYS A 333 -16.16 -18.51 -2.79
N LEU A 334 -16.41 -17.20 -2.63
CA LEU A 334 -15.45 -16.27 -2.05
C LEU A 334 -15.21 -16.59 -0.57
N ILE A 335 -16.26 -16.82 0.21
CA ILE A 335 -16.17 -17.19 1.64
C ILE A 335 -15.43 -18.53 1.79
N ALA A 336 -15.77 -19.53 0.97
CA ALA A 336 -15.09 -20.82 0.98
C ALA A 336 -13.58 -20.72 0.64
N GLY A 337 -13.19 -19.66 -0.07
CA GLY A 337 -11.79 -19.36 -0.37
C GLY A 337 -11.00 -18.78 0.80
N LEU A 338 -11.65 -18.25 1.85
CA LEU A 338 -11.00 -17.54 2.95
C LEU A 338 -9.95 -18.40 3.68
N ASP A 339 -10.24 -19.67 3.92
CA ASP A 339 -9.29 -20.57 4.59
C ASP A 339 -7.99 -20.76 3.80
N LYS A 340 -8.08 -20.81 2.47
CA LYS A 340 -6.90 -20.87 1.60
C LYS A 340 -6.09 -19.56 1.70
N VAL A 341 -6.78 -18.44 1.66
CA VAL A 341 -6.17 -17.10 1.77
C VAL A 341 -5.48 -16.91 3.12
N LYS A 342 -6.10 -17.37 4.22
CA LYS A 342 -5.50 -17.37 5.57
C LYS A 342 -4.28 -18.30 5.67
N ARG A 343 -4.37 -19.53 5.12
CA ARG A 343 -3.24 -20.46 5.10
C ARG A 343 -2.05 -19.91 4.33
N ASN A 344 -2.28 -19.17 3.28
CA ASN A 344 -1.24 -18.53 2.46
C ASN A 344 -0.73 -17.20 3.05
N TYR A 345 -1.15 -16.83 4.26
CA TYR A 345 -0.77 -15.55 4.88
C TYR A 345 -1.12 -14.31 4.05
N GLN A 346 -2.20 -14.38 3.25
CA GLN A 346 -2.72 -13.23 2.51
C GLN A 346 -3.68 -12.37 3.33
N VAL A 347 -4.32 -12.98 4.34
CA VAL A 347 -5.13 -12.32 5.36
C VAL A 347 -4.77 -12.94 6.72
N ILE A 348 -4.47 -12.11 7.67
CA ILE A 348 -4.22 -12.51 9.05
C ILE A 348 -5.48 -12.23 9.87
N ALA A 349 -6.15 -13.28 10.32
CA ALA A 349 -7.36 -13.16 11.14
C ALA A 349 -7.30 -14.10 12.34
N GLY A 350 -7.73 -13.62 13.51
CA GLY A 350 -7.77 -14.45 14.71
C GLY A 350 -7.83 -13.66 16.02
N THR A 351 -7.62 -14.40 17.10
CA THR A 351 -7.41 -13.82 18.45
C THR A 351 -6.06 -13.13 18.52
N PRO A 352 -5.81 -12.25 19.51
CA PRO A 352 -4.51 -11.60 19.69
C PRO A 352 -3.32 -12.58 19.64
N ASP A 353 -3.40 -13.71 20.34
CA ASP A 353 -2.32 -14.73 20.37
C ASP A 353 -2.08 -15.35 18.98
N SER A 354 -3.16 -15.69 18.28
CA SER A 354 -3.09 -16.27 16.94
C SER A 354 -2.50 -15.28 15.93
N VAL A 355 -2.91 -14.01 16.00
CA VAL A 355 -2.41 -12.94 15.14
C VAL A 355 -0.94 -12.66 15.45
N PHE A 356 -0.57 -12.58 16.74
CA PHE A 356 0.83 -12.42 17.15
C PHE A 356 1.72 -13.52 16.58
N ALA A 357 1.34 -14.79 16.72
CA ALA A 357 2.11 -15.92 16.19
C ALA A 357 2.30 -15.85 14.67
N LYS A 358 1.25 -15.49 13.93
CA LYS A 358 1.31 -15.37 12.47
C LYS A 358 2.16 -14.18 12.01
N VAL A 359 2.00 -13.01 12.64
CA VAL A 359 2.81 -11.83 12.30
C VAL A 359 4.27 -12.06 12.68
N LYS A 360 4.55 -12.68 13.83
CA LYS A 360 5.91 -13.10 14.22
C LYS A 360 6.55 -13.96 13.14
N THR A 361 5.82 -14.88 12.54
CA THR A 361 6.30 -15.71 11.42
C THR A 361 6.63 -14.85 10.19
N ILE A 362 5.77 -13.89 9.84
CA ILE A 362 6.05 -12.93 8.74
C ILE A 362 7.33 -12.13 9.03
N LEU A 363 7.48 -11.62 10.27
CA LEU A 363 8.67 -10.87 10.66
C LEU A 363 9.95 -11.72 10.58
N ARG A 364 9.87 -12.99 10.95
CA ARG A 364 11.00 -13.92 10.81
C ARG A 364 11.40 -14.13 9.35
N ILE A 365 10.41 -14.34 8.46
CA ILE A 365 10.65 -14.59 7.04
C ILE A 365 11.17 -13.35 6.32
N LEU A 366 10.40 -12.27 6.40
CA LEU A 366 10.60 -11.07 5.58
C LEU A 366 11.54 -10.04 6.23
N ARG A 367 11.68 -10.05 7.55
CA ARG A 367 12.54 -9.12 8.30
C ARG A 367 12.32 -7.64 7.98
N PRO A 368 11.06 -7.11 7.98
CA PRO A 368 10.80 -5.72 7.66
C PRO A 368 11.13 -4.78 8.81
N GLY A 369 11.66 -3.59 8.53
CA GLY A 369 11.74 -2.50 9.51
C GLY A 369 10.43 -1.76 9.72
N VAL A 370 9.43 -2.00 8.84
CA VAL A 370 8.08 -1.42 8.94
C VAL A 370 7.03 -2.50 8.71
N PHE A 371 6.11 -2.66 9.65
CA PHE A 371 4.93 -3.51 9.51
C PHE A 371 3.67 -2.65 9.55
N ILE A 372 2.75 -2.81 8.60
CA ILE A 372 1.52 -2.03 8.53
C ILE A 372 0.31 -2.95 8.60
N MET A 373 -0.48 -2.82 9.67
CA MET A 373 -1.78 -3.43 9.79
C MET A 373 -2.74 -2.80 8.79
N PHE A 374 -3.16 -3.57 7.78
CA PHE A 374 -4.24 -3.17 6.90
C PHE A 374 -5.57 -3.56 7.55
N SER A 375 -6.32 -2.56 7.95
CA SER A 375 -7.57 -2.72 8.69
C SER A 375 -8.70 -3.30 7.84
N VAL A 376 -9.77 -3.61 8.52
CA VAL A 376 -11.01 -4.21 7.98
C VAL A 376 -11.57 -3.45 6.80
N GLN A 377 -12.04 -4.18 5.81
CA GLN A 377 -12.71 -3.67 4.61
C GLN A 377 -14.21 -3.95 4.64
N GLY A 378 -14.96 -3.26 3.76
CA GLY A 378 -16.39 -3.49 3.58
C GLY A 378 -17.28 -2.91 4.68
N PRO A 379 -18.54 -3.35 4.76
CA PRO A 379 -19.57 -2.79 5.63
C PRO A 379 -19.45 -3.28 7.09
N VAL A 380 -18.28 -3.09 7.69
CA VAL A 380 -18.01 -3.42 9.09
C VAL A 380 -18.33 -2.22 9.97
N GLY A 381 -18.98 -2.44 11.12
CA GLY A 381 -19.36 -1.40 12.07
C GLY A 381 -18.15 -0.67 12.68
N ASN A 382 -18.36 0.59 13.06
CA ASN A 382 -17.31 1.43 13.65
C ASN A 382 -16.74 0.84 14.94
N GLU A 383 -17.59 0.23 15.76
CA GLU A 383 -17.18 -0.40 17.03
C GLU A 383 -16.28 -1.61 16.78
N GLU A 384 -16.65 -2.48 15.85
CA GLU A 384 -15.86 -3.67 15.49
C GLU A 384 -14.51 -3.30 14.92
N ARG A 385 -14.45 -2.26 14.08
CA ARG A 385 -13.20 -1.72 13.52
C ARG A 385 -12.28 -1.21 14.64
N ARG A 386 -12.78 -0.35 15.51
CA ARG A 386 -12.02 0.18 16.66
C ARG A 386 -11.61 -0.91 17.64
N ASN A 387 -12.47 -1.91 17.85
CA ASN A 387 -12.16 -3.05 18.70
C ASN A 387 -11.01 -3.89 18.13
N SER A 388 -11.01 -4.16 16.82
CA SER A 388 -9.88 -4.85 16.15
C SER A 388 -8.57 -4.09 16.31
N MET A 389 -8.58 -2.76 16.14
CA MET A 389 -7.41 -1.91 16.37
C MET A 389 -6.92 -1.99 17.82
N ARG A 390 -7.83 -1.88 18.78
CA ARG A 390 -7.52 -1.93 20.21
C ARG A 390 -6.93 -3.27 20.62
N LEU A 391 -7.52 -4.37 20.18
CA LEU A 391 -7.01 -5.71 20.45
C LEU A 391 -5.63 -5.94 19.84
N PHE A 392 -5.39 -5.44 18.63
CA PHE A 392 -4.07 -5.47 18.01
C PHE A 392 -3.06 -4.65 18.83
N ALA A 393 -3.42 -3.42 19.17
CA ALA A 393 -2.53 -2.52 19.92
C ALA A 393 -2.15 -3.05 21.30
N GLN A 394 -3.12 -3.62 22.02
CA GLN A 394 -2.92 -4.08 23.40
C GLN A 394 -2.36 -5.51 23.49
N GLY A 395 -2.79 -6.40 22.58
CA GLY A 395 -2.47 -7.83 22.67
C GLY A 395 -1.39 -8.30 21.69
N VAL A 396 -1.07 -7.51 20.65
CA VAL A 396 -0.14 -7.94 19.59
C VAL A 396 1.09 -7.05 19.50
N MET A 397 0.91 -5.72 19.42
CA MET A 397 2.01 -4.77 19.19
C MET A 397 3.15 -4.87 20.22
N PRO A 398 2.92 -4.99 21.54
CA PRO A 398 4.03 -5.04 22.53
C PRO A 398 4.96 -6.22 22.28
N GLY A 399 4.39 -7.41 22.04
CA GLY A 399 5.18 -8.61 21.72
C GLY A 399 5.91 -8.52 20.38
N LEU A 400 5.32 -7.84 19.38
CA LEU A 400 6.00 -7.63 18.10
C LEU A 400 7.18 -6.66 18.23
N HIS A 401 7.06 -5.60 19.01
CA HIS A 401 8.18 -4.69 19.27
C HIS A 401 9.32 -5.39 20.03
N GLU A 402 8.99 -6.25 21.00
CA GLU A 402 9.99 -7.05 21.71
C GLU A 402 10.71 -8.00 20.77
N TYR A 403 9.96 -8.77 19.98
CA TYR A 403 10.52 -9.71 19.02
C TYR A 403 11.35 -9.02 17.92
N ALA A 404 10.91 -7.86 17.45
CA ALA A 404 11.67 -7.08 16.46
C ALA A 404 13.05 -6.63 16.99
N ARG A 405 13.15 -6.32 18.30
CA ARG A 405 14.44 -6.03 18.95
C ARG A 405 15.31 -7.30 19.08
N GLU A 406 14.68 -8.43 19.45
CA GLU A 406 15.35 -9.73 19.57
C GLU A 406 16.05 -10.14 18.26
N ILE A 407 15.39 -9.95 17.11
CA ILE A 407 15.92 -10.37 15.81
C ILE A 407 16.56 -9.22 14.99
N ASP A 408 16.82 -8.07 15.60
CA ASP A 408 17.42 -6.87 15.00
C ASP A 408 16.70 -6.42 13.71
N LEU A 409 15.54 -5.77 13.89
CA LEU A 409 14.77 -5.16 12.80
C LEU A 409 14.71 -3.63 12.96
N PRO A 410 15.78 -2.89 12.68
CA PRO A 410 15.76 -1.43 12.70
C PRO A 410 14.82 -0.89 11.61
N ASP A 411 14.13 0.19 11.94
CA ASP A 411 13.30 0.92 10.98
C ASP A 411 14.11 2.00 10.21
N PRO A 412 13.53 2.60 9.16
CA PRO A 412 14.21 3.62 8.34
C PRO A 412 14.62 4.90 9.07
N PHE A 413 14.12 5.13 10.30
CA PHE A 413 14.51 6.28 11.13
C PHE A 413 15.61 5.91 12.14
N GLU A 414 15.68 4.65 12.56
CA GLU A 414 16.74 4.12 13.42
C GLU A 414 18.04 3.88 12.65
N ARG A 415 17.90 3.40 11.40
CA ARG A 415 19.02 3.17 10.49
C ARG A 415 18.67 3.72 9.10
N THR A 416 19.50 4.63 8.61
CA THR A 416 19.26 5.25 7.30
C THR A 416 19.37 4.20 6.18
N PRO A 417 18.35 4.07 5.31
CA PRO A 417 18.43 3.17 4.17
C PRO A 417 19.68 3.42 3.30
N GLY A 418 20.39 2.35 2.99
CA GLY A 418 21.63 2.42 2.19
C GLY A 418 22.87 2.93 2.93
N SER A 419 22.83 3.05 4.27
CA SER A 419 23.99 3.44 5.08
C SER A 419 24.91 2.27 5.48
N VAL A 420 24.45 1.02 5.31
CA VAL A 420 25.23 -0.15 5.70
C VAL A 420 26.14 -0.59 4.56
N GLU A 421 27.42 -0.80 4.86
CA GLU A 421 28.39 -1.27 3.88
C GLU A 421 28.32 -2.80 3.67
N LEU A 422 28.73 -3.24 2.49
CA LEU A 422 28.86 -4.66 2.18
C LEU A 422 30.00 -5.30 2.98
N ILE A 423 29.76 -6.46 3.56
CA ILE A 423 30.81 -7.23 4.24
C ILE A 423 31.71 -7.89 3.19
N ASN A 424 32.96 -7.46 3.10
CA ASN A 424 33.93 -7.96 2.11
C ASN A 424 33.41 -7.88 0.65
N GLY A 425 32.62 -6.84 0.33
CA GLY A 425 32.02 -6.68 -0.99
C GLY A 425 30.90 -7.69 -1.31
N THR A 426 30.45 -8.48 -0.35
CA THR A 426 29.44 -9.54 -0.54
C THR A 426 28.13 -9.19 0.16
N ARG A 427 27.03 -9.28 -0.57
CA ARG A 427 25.71 -9.08 0.01
C ARG A 427 25.32 -10.19 0.99
N GLN A 428 24.66 -9.82 2.07
CA GLN A 428 24.08 -10.76 3.04
C GLN A 428 22.59 -11.01 2.69
N ASN A 429 22.05 -12.15 3.17
CA ASN A 429 20.64 -12.47 3.01
C ASN A 429 19.78 -11.48 3.78
N VAL A 430 18.72 -11.02 3.13
CA VAL A 430 17.73 -10.08 3.71
C VAL A 430 16.46 -10.78 4.18
N VAL A 431 16.24 -12.03 3.78
CA VAL A 431 15.08 -12.86 4.14
C VAL A 431 15.53 -14.20 4.73
N ASP A 432 14.67 -14.79 5.57
CA ASP A 432 14.82 -16.18 6.05
C ASP A 432 13.76 -17.07 5.39
N ARG A 433 14.18 -17.94 4.48
CA ARG A 433 13.28 -18.83 3.74
C ARG A 433 12.97 -20.15 4.46
N ALA A 434 13.65 -20.47 5.56
CA ALA A 434 13.45 -21.72 6.27
C ALA A 434 11.99 -21.91 6.74
N PRO A 435 11.31 -20.89 7.32
CA PRO A 435 9.92 -21.04 7.72
C PRO A 435 8.93 -21.23 6.55
N LEU A 436 9.26 -20.75 5.34
CA LEU A 436 8.41 -21.00 4.16
C LEU A 436 8.34 -22.50 3.83
N GLN A 437 9.47 -23.19 3.96
CA GLN A 437 9.55 -24.63 3.72
C GLN A 437 8.79 -25.41 4.80
N GLU A 438 8.93 -25.00 6.07
CA GLU A 438 8.21 -25.58 7.22
C GLU A 438 6.68 -25.46 7.05
N LEU A 439 6.21 -24.34 6.48
CA LEU A 439 4.80 -24.04 6.24
C LEU A 439 4.26 -24.60 4.90
N GLY A 440 5.11 -25.16 4.05
CA GLY A 440 4.73 -25.61 2.71
C GLY A 440 4.35 -24.47 1.74
N LEU A 441 4.77 -23.25 2.04
CA LEU A 441 4.55 -22.06 1.20
C LEU A 441 5.72 -21.93 0.21
N ARG A 442 5.41 -22.06 -1.10
CA ARG A 442 6.39 -21.97 -2.19
C ARG A 442 6.06 -20.85 -3.16
#